data_377e48d6dd6c751b5c97281f84d5780a
#
_entry.id   377e48d6dd6c751b5c97281f84d5780a
#
_cell.length_a   1.000
_cell.length_b   1.000
_cell.length_c   1.000
_cell.angle_alpha   90.00
_cell.angle_beta   90.00
_cell.angle_gamma   90.00
#
_symmetry.space_group_name_H-M   'P 1'
#
loop_
_entity.id
_entity.type
_entity.pdbx_description
1 polymer ?
#
loop_
_entity_poly.entity_id
_entity_poly.type
_entity_poly.pdbx_seq_one_letter_code
_entity_poly.pdbx_strand_id
1 'polypeptide(L)'
;MTRNPGVFIIPGPEIARINDLDIQAAGMEIVASPRHASVLLVIGEIPDAMREAATVIYAQMMRPRVLLFLTEGIKRLPPLPTPDIVAGISQPQLMEAMQQLRTELAKSAFHTYGSDFDAPILQIKIEYTCSMHPEIIQDEPGSCPKCGMDLIQREAQATAVHSHAEHQKMQDDDHSKMDHQ
;
A
#
# COMPACT_ATOMS: atom_id res chain seq x y z
N MET A 1 -23.19 -6.76 -21.32
CA MET A 1 -22.65 -5.42 -21.00
C MET A 1 -21.50 -5.64 -20.01
N THR A 2 -20.29 -5.46 -20.43
CA THR A 2 -19.11 -5.49 -19.54
C THR A 2 -19.15 -4.21 -18.71
N ARG A 3 -19.37 -4.36 -17.41
CA ARG A 3 -19.35 -3.24 -16.47
C ARG A 3 -17.95 -2.62 -16.47
N ASN A 4 -17.87 -1.29 -16.47
CA ASN A 4 -16.57 -0.60 -16.32
C ASN A 4 -15.91 -0.99 -14.99
N PRO A 5 -14.60 -1.25 -14.97
CA PRO A 5 -13.92 -1.56 -13.73
C PRO A 5 -13.95 -0.36 -12.77
N GLY A 6 -14.23 -0.64 -11.50
CA GLY A 6 -14.11 0.36 -10.44
C GLY A 6 -12.65 0.70 -10.18
N VAL A 7 -12.32 1.98 -10.13
CA VAL A 7 -10.97 2.48 -9.87
C VAL A 7 -10.91 3.28 -8.57
N PHE A 8 -9.94 2.99 -7.73
CA PHE A 8 -9.57 3.81 -6.59
C PHE A 8 -8.26 4.54 -6.91
N ILE A 9 -8.21 5.85 -6.67
CA ILE A 9 -7.09 6.70 -7.11
C ILE A 9 -6.27 7.17 -5.92
N ILE A 10 -4.96 7.03 -6.01
CA ILE A 10 -3.97 7.56 -5.06
C ILE A 10 -3.10 8.60 -5.80
N PRO A 11 -2.85 9.75 -5.16
CA PRO A 11 -3.23 10.18 -3.81
C PRO A 11 -4.70 10.60 -3.65
N GLY A 12 -5.43 10.80 -4.71
CA GLY A 12 -6.84 11.16 -4.71
C GLY A 12 -7.36 11.47 -6.10
N PRO A 13 -8.69 11.56 -6.31
CA PRO A 13 -9.28 11.78 -7.63
C PRO A 13 -8.97 13.17 -8.20
N GLU A 14 -8.59 14.15 -7.37
CA GLU A 14 -8.22 15.50 -7.78
C GLU A 14 -6.97 15.51 -8.65
N ILE A 15 -6.04 14.56 -8.40
CA ILE A 15 -4.80 14.49 -9.16
C ILE A 15 -5.04 14.13 -10.64
N ALA A 16 -6.09 13.36 -10.92
CA ALA A 16 -6.49 13.08 -12.29
C ALA A 16 -6.91 14.36 -13.01
N ARG A 17 -7.71 15.21 -12.36
CA ARG A 17 -8.14 16.51 -12.91
C ARG A 17 -6.98 17.48 -13.14
N ILE A 18 -6.02 17.52 -12.21
CA ILE A 18 -4.81 18.37 -12.32
C ILE A 18 -3.97 17.97 -13.53
N ASN A 19 -3.99 16.70 -13.90
CA ASN A 19 -3.24 16.17 -15.05
C ASN A 19 -4.10 16.00 -16.32
N ASP A 20 -5.27 16.63 -16.39
CA ASP A 20 -6.20 16.56 -17.53
C ASP A 20 -6.57 15.11 -17.94
N LEU A 21 -6.71 14.23 -16.95
CA LEU A 21 -7.06 12.83 -17.17
C LEU A 21 -8.57 12.61 -17.00
N ASP A 22 -9.22 12.16 -18.07
CA ASP A 22 -10.61 11.73 -18.05
C ASP A 22 -10.69 10.22 -17.80
N ILE A 23 -10.93 9.87 -16.54
CA ILE A 23 -11.03 8.48 -16.09
C ILE A 23 -12.25 7.77 -16.68
N GLN A 24 -13.35 8.50 -16.87
CA GLN A 24 -14.57 7.93 -17.44
C GLN A 24 -14.43 7.68 -18.93
N ALA A 25 -13.79 8.58 -19.67
CA ALA A 25 -13.46 8.38 -21.08
C ALA A 25 -12.53 7.17 -21.27
N ALA A 26 -11.64 6.90 -20.32
CA ALA A 26 -10.82 5.69 -20.29
C ALA A 26 -11.62 4.40 -19.99
N GLY A 27 -12.92 4.54 -19.69
CA GLY A 27 -13.83 3.42 -19.42
C GLY A 27 -13.68 2.83 -18.02
N MET A 28 -13.37 3.66 -17.04
CA MET A 28 -13.33 3.32 -15.61
C MET A 28 -14.37 4.11 -14.83
N GLU A 29 -14.78 3.59 -13.67
CA GLU A 29 -15.69 4.26 -12.75
C GLU A 29 -14.95 4.55 -11.44
N ILE A 30 -14.87 5.83 -11.04
CA ILE A 30 -14.23 6.21 -9.78
C ILE A 30 -15.12 5.75 -8.62
N VAL A 31 -14.55 4.97 -7.72
CA VAL A 31 -15.26 4.47 -6.53
C VAL A 31 -14.71 5.10 -5.25
N ALA A 32 -15.59 5.31 -4.28
CA ALA A 32 -15.25 5.97 -3.02
C ALA A 32 -14.56 5.03 -2.01
N SER A 33 -14.56 3.72 -2.26
CA SER A 33 -13.99 2.74 -1.34
C SER A 33 -13.09 1.75 -2.09
N PRO A 34 -11.89 1.44 -1.56
CA PRO A 34 -11.00 0.45 -2.18
C PRO A 34 -11.64 -0.94 -2.28
N ARG A 35 -12.58 -1.29 -1.40
CA ARG A 35 -13.29 -2.58 -1.45
C ARG A 35 -14.17 -2.75 -2.70
N HIS A 36 -14.55 -1.65 -3.34
CA HIS A 36 -15.34 -1.67 -4.56
C HIS A 36 -14.49 -1.49 -5.82
N ALA A 37 -13.19 -1.27 -5.65
CA ALA A 37 -12.26 -1.12 -6.75
C ALA A 37 -11.68 -2.46 -7.18
N SER A 38 -11.53 -2.62 -8.48
CA SER A 38 -10.71 -3.67 -9.11
C SER A 38 -9.37 -3.14 -9.63
N VAL A 39 -9.24 -1.82 -9.76
CA VAL A 39 -8.01 -1.15 -10.18
C VAL A 39 -7.58 -0.16 -9.11
N LEU A 40 -6.34 -0.27 -8.64
CA LEU A 40 -5.66 0.79 -7.91
C LEU A 40 -4.84 1.61 -8.90
N LEU A 41 -5.27 2.85 -9.12
CA LEU A 41 -4.58 3.79 -9.99
C LEU A 41 -3.74 4.74 -9.17
N VAL A 42 -2.42 4.64 -9.32
CA VAL A 42 -1.47 5.55 -8.69
C VAL A 42 -1.02 6.56 -9.74
N ILE A 43 -1.20 7.85 -9.50
CA ILE A 43 -0.82 8.93 -10.40
C ILE A 43 0.30 9.75 -9.78
N GLY A 44 1.48 9.69 -10.39
CA GLY A 44 2.67 10.37 -9.89
C GLY A 44 3.29 9.67 -8.67
N GLU A 45 3.89 10.44 -7.81
CA GLU A 45 4.52 9.94 -6.58
C GLU A 45 3.51 9.88 -5.42
N ILE A 46 3.59 8.81 -4.63
CA ILE A 46 2.81 8.70 -3.39
C ILE A 46 3.51 9.55 -2.32
N PRO A 47 2.84 10.55 -1.73
CA PRO A 47 3.38 11.32 -0.62
C PRO A 47 3.83 10.43 0.55
N ASP A 48 4.90 10.79 1.24
CA ASP A 48 5.44 9.97 2.33
C ASP A 48 4.39 9.69 3.41
N ALA A 49 3.55 10.66 3.74
CA ALA A 49 2.44 10.49 4.70
C ALA A 49 1.37 9.48 4.26
N MET A 50 1.29 9.15 2.96
CA MET A 50 0.30 8.21 2.41
C MET A 50 0.89 6.83 2.08
N ARG A 51 2.20 6.65 2.22
CA ARG A 51 2.86 5.41 1.79
C ARG A 51 2.33 4.17 2.51
N GLU A 52 2.16 4.26 3.82
CA GLU A 52 1.59 3.18 4.63
C GLU A 52 0.11 2.96 4.32
N ALA A 53 -0.66 4.04 4.21
CA ALA A 53 -2.06 3.95 3.84
C ALA A 53 -2.27 3.29 2.46
N ALA A 54 -1.36 3.53 1.51
CA ALA A 54 -1.41 2.91 0.19
C ALA A 54 -1.34 1.37 0.26
N THR A 55 -0.53 0.81 1.17
CA THR A 55 -0.44 -0.64 1.36
C THR A 55 -1.72 -1.23 1.92
N VAL A 56 -2.32 -0.55 2.90
CA VAL A 56 -3.60 -0.94 3.50
C VAL A 56 -4.73 -0.85 2.46
N ILE A 57 -4.76 0.22 1.68
CA ILE A 57 -5.72 0.40 0.58
C ILE A 57 -5.64 -0.78 -0.39
N TYR A 58 -4.43 -1.09 -0.86
CA TYR A 58 -4.23 -2.20 -1.79
C TYR A 58 -4.65 -3.55 -1.18
N ALA A 59 -4.33 -3.80 0.09
CA ALA A 59 -4.70 -5.03 0.78
C ALA A 59 -6.22 -5.18 0.96
N GLN A 60 -6.96 -4.09 1.09
CA GLN A 60 -8.42 -4.09 1.23
C GLN A 60 -9.19 -4.32 -0.07
N MET A 61 -8.53 -4.19 -1.22
CA MET A 61 -9.19 -4.41 -2.51
C MET A 61 -9.57 -5.88 -2.70
N MET A 62 -10.73 -6.11 -3.31
CA MET A 62 -11.18 -7.46 -3.67
C MET A 62 -10.34 -8.02 -4.83
N ARG A 63 -10.15 -9.32 -4.84
CA ARG A 63 -9.48 -10.02 -5.95
C ARG A 63 -10.48 -10.42 -7.04
N PRO A 64 -10.10 -10.41 -8.32
CA PRO A 64 -8.81 -9.97 -8.87
C PRO A 64 -8.64 -8.45 -8.80
N ARG A 65 -7.43 -7.98 -8.51
CA ARG A 65 -7.09 -6.56 -8.41
C ARG A 65 -5.88 -6.24 -9.28
N VAL A 66 -5.85 -5.05 -9.82
CA VAL A 66 -4.81 -4.56 -10.71
C VAL A 66 -4.17 -3.32 -10.13
N LEU A 67 -2.85 -3.24 -10.21
CA LEU A 67 -2.07 -2.09 -9.80
C LEU A 67 -1.54 -1.38 -11.06
N LEU A 68 -2.10 -0.20 -11.35
CA LEU A 68 -1.75 0.64 -12.50
C LEU A 68 -1.04 1.90 -12.02
N PHE A 69 0.17 2.14 -12.53
CA PHE A 69 0.93 3.36 -12.26
C PHE A 69 0.97 4.26 -13.49
N LEU A 70 0.60 5.53 -13.29
CA LEU A 70 0.88 6.61 -14.24
C LEU A 70 2.01 7.47 -13.66
N THR A 71 3.16 7.49 -14.33
CA THR A 71 4.36 8.17 -13.81
C THR A 71 5.27 8.63 -14.93
N GLU A 72 5.93 9.77 -14.75
CA GLU A 72 7.03 10.24 -15.61
C GLU A 72 8.39 9.64 -15.20
N GLY A 73 8.40 8.88 -14.10
CA GLY A 73 9.57 8.21 -13.57
C GLY A 73 9.38 7.90 -12.09
N ILE A 74 9.80 6.72 -11.68
CA ILE A 74 9.70 6.31 -10.28
C ILE A 74 11.03 6.66 -9.59
N LYS A 75 11.04 7.74 -8.82
CA LYS A 75 12.20 8.12 -8.01
C LYS A 75 12.36 7.24 -6.77
N ARG A 76 11.24 6.86 -6.17
CA ARG A 76 11.20 6.00 -5.01
C ARG A 76 10.05 5.00 -5.13
N LEU A 77 10.38 3.71 -5.11
CA LEU A 77 9.36 2.66 -5.13
C LEU A 77 8.43 2.81 -3.92
N PRO A 78 7.11 2.83 -4.15
CA PRO A 78 6.16 2.74 -3.05
C PRO A 78 6.22 1.36 -2.40
N PRO A 79 5.79 1.21 -1.14
CA PRO A 79 5.71 -0.08 -0.46
C PRO A 79 4.49 -0.88 -0.96
N LEU A 80 4.39 -1.04 -2.26
CA LEU A 80 3.36 -1.76 -3.00
C LEU A 80 4.02 -2.87 -3.81
N PRO A 81 3.30 -3.89 -4.24
CA PRO A 81 3.81 -4.88 -5.19
C PRO A 81 4.29 -4.24 -6.48
N THR A 82 4.98 -5.00 -7.31
CA THR A 82 5.32 -4.57 -8.67
C THR A 82 4.02 -4.23 -9.41
N PRO A 83 3.93 -3.03 -10.03
CA PRO A 83 2.76 -2.67 -10.82
C PRO A 83 2.52 -3.64 -11.97
N ASP A 84 1.26 -3.97 -12.20
CA ASP A 84 0.86 -4.78 -13.36
C ASP A 84 1.04 -4.02 -14.67
N ILE A 85 0.77 -2.70 -14.64
CA ILE A 85 0.91 -1.82 -15.80
C ILE A 85 1.56 -0.50 -15.34
N VAL A 86 2.51 -0.01 -16.12
CA VAL A 86 3.14 1.30 -15.93
C VAL A 86 3.02 2.09 -17.22
N ALA A 87 2.54 3.33 -17.15
CA ALA A 87 2.40 4.24 -18.27
C ALA A 87 2.74 5.68 -17.85
N GLY A 88 2.90 6.58 -18.80
CA GLY A 88 3.13 7.99 -18.52
C GLY A 88 1.84 8.73 -18.14
N ILE A 89 2.00 9.94 -17.58
CA ILE A 89 0.87 10.76 -17.12
C ILE A 89 0.30 11.55 -18.28
N SER A 90 -0.47 10.89 -19.14
CA SER A 90 -1.22 11.56 -20.20
C SER A 90 -2.48 10.76 -20.57
N GLN A 91 -3.49 11.46 -21.10
CA GLN A 91 -4.73 10.81 -21.52
C GLN A 91 -4.53 9.71 -22.57
N PRO A 92 -3.71 9.87 -23.61
CA PRO A 92 -3.46 8.79 -24.58
C PRO A 92 -2.84 7.55 -23.93
N GLN A 93 -1.87 7.73 -23.02
CA GLN A 93 -1.20 6.64 -22.33
C GLN A 93 -2.13 5.94 -21.35
N LEU A 94 -3.01 6.67 -20.67
CA LEU A 94 -4.06 6.08 -19.85
C LEU A 94 -5.00 5.21 -20.68
N MET A 95 -5.40 5.67 -21.86
CA MET A 95 -6.26 4.91 -22.79
C MET A 95 -5.57 3.63 -23.27
N GLU A 96 -4.29 3.71 -23.61
CA GLU A 96 -3.47 2.55 -24.02
C GLU A 96 -3.33 1.55 -22.86
N ALA A 97 -3.02 2.02 -21.67
CA ALA A 97 -2.94 1.18 -20.46
C ALA A 97 -4.25 0.45 -20.18
N MET A 98 -5.38 1.12 -20.39
CA MET A 98 -6.69 0.49 -20.21
C MET A 98 -7.01 -0.53 -21.33
N GLN A 99 -6.54 -0.30 -22.54
CA GLN A 99 -6.67 -1.29 -23.62
C GLN A 99 -5.80 -2.53 -23.32
N GLN A 100 -4.59 -2.33 -22.84
CA GLN A 100 -3.72 -3.41 -22.37
C GLN A 100 -4.40 -4.20 -21.24
N LEU A 101 -4.92 -3.51 -20.21
CA LEU A 101 -5.63 -4.12 -19.10
C LEU A 101 -6.79 -5.03 -19.59
N ARG A 102 -7.62 -4.55 -20.50
CA ARG A 102 -8.72 -5.34 -21.05
C ARG A 102 -8.24 -6.57 -21.82
N THR A 103 -7.13 -6.42 -22.54
CA THR A 103 -6.52 -7.53 -23.29
C THR A 103 -5.99 -8.60 -22.34
N GLU A 104 -5.31 -8.20 -21.28
CA GLU A 104 -4.76 -9.12 -20.29
C GLU A 104 -5.87 -9.80 -19.46
N LEU A 105 -6.92 -9.05 -19.09
CA LEU A 105 -8.11 -9.63 -18.47
C LEU A 105 -8.79 -10.68 -19.35
N ALA A 106 -8.90 -10.42 -20.65
CA ALA A 106 -9.49 -11.38 -21.61
C ALA A 106 -8.65 -12.65 -21.76
N LYS A 107 -7.32 -12.56 -21.56
CA LYS A 107 -6.40 -13.71 -21.57
C LYS A 107 -6.34 -14.44 -20.22
N SER A 108 -7.07 -13.97 -19.19
CA SER A 108 -6.93 -14.46 -17.81
C SER A 108 -5.49 -14.40 -17.27
N ALA A 109 -4.72 -13.41 -17.74
CA ALA A 109 -3.31 -13.27 -17.41
C ALA A 109 -3.06 -12.76 -15.98
N PHE A 110 -4.07 -12.15 -15.35
CA PHE A 110 -3.97 -11.73 -13.96
C PHE A 110 -4.10 -12.94 -13.04
N HIS A 111 -3.03 -13.26 -12.36
CA HIS A 111 -3.01 -14.38 -11.43
C HIS A 111 -3.96 -14.11 -10.25
N THR A 112 -5.03 -14.89 -10.19
CA THR A 112 -5.94 -14.92 -9.03
C THR A 112 -5.25 -15.46 -7.77
N TYR A 113 -4.07 -16.05 -7.92
CA TYR A 113 -3.29 -16.73 -6.89
C TYR A 113 -1.84 -16.25 -6.86
N GLY A 114 -1.60 -14.95 -6.92
CA GLY A 114 -0.28 -14.39 -6.59
C GLY A 114 0.01 -14.58 -5.10
N SER A 115 1.29 -14.63 -4.73
CA SER A 115 1.72 -14.58 -3.33
C SER A 115 0.95 -13.46 -2.63
N ASP A 116 0.36 -13.77 -1.48
CA ASP A 116 -0.39 -12.78 -0.72
C ASP A 116 0.53 -11.60 -0.40
N PHE A 117 0.07 -10.41 -0.79
CA PHE A 117 0.70 -9.19 -0.35
C PHE A 117 0.28 -8.97 1.10
N ASP A 118 1.20 -9.21 2.02
CA ASP A 118 0.99 -8.92 3.42
C ASP A 118 1.14 -7.41 3.64
N ALA A 119 0.01 -6.75 3.91
CA ALA A 119 0.06 -5.36 4.33
C ALA A 119 0.80 -5.28 5.68
N PRO A 120 1.64 -4.27 5.86
CA PRO A 120 2.25 -4.05 7.17
C PRO A 120 1.17 -3.90 8.23
N ILE A 121 1.33 -4.61 9.35
CA ILE A 121 0.41 -4.50 10.48
C ILE A 121 0.61 -3.11 11.07
N LEU A 122 -0.41 -2.28 10.98
CA LEU A 122 -0.43 -0.99 11.67
C LEU A 122 -0.60 -1.27 13.16
N GLN A 123 0.47 -1.18 13.92
CA GLN A 123 0.40 -1.23 15.37
C GLN A 123 0.06 0.17 15.86
N ILE A 124 -1.13 0.31 16.45
CA ILE A 124 -1.49 1.52 17.17
C ILE A 124 -0.73 1.46 18.51
N LYS A 125 0.28 2.29 18.64
CA LYS A 125 0.95 2.45 19.93
C LYS A 125 0.06 3.27 20.84
N ILE A 126 -0.32 2.67 21.98
CA ILE A 126 -1.05 3.36 23.02
C ILE A 126 -0.02 4.01 23.93
N GLU A 127 -0.12 5.31 24.12
CA GLU A 127 0.69 6.09 25.04
C GLU A 127 -0.19 6.76 26.09
N TYR A 128 0.37 7.05 27.23
CA TYR A 128 -0.30 7.71 28.35
C TYR A 128 0.35 9.08 28.58
N THR A 129 -0.45 10.13 28.67
CA THR A 129 0.03 11.49 28.84
C THR A 129 -0.74 12.23 29.94
N CYS A 130 -0.11 13.22 30.54
CA CYS A 130 -0.78 14.08 31.51
C CYS A 130 -1.46 15.26 30.80
N SER A 131 -2.73 15.54 31.14
CA SER A 131 -3.46 16.68 30.59
C SER A 131 -2.83 18.03 30.93
N MET A 132 -2.12 18.13 32.08
CA MET A 132 -1.45 19.34 32.54
C MET A 132 0.03 19.40 32.12
N HIS A 133 0.64 18.25 31.80
CA HIS A 133 2.05 18.13 31.44
C HIS A 133 2.17 17.27 30.17
N PRO A 134 1.84 17.78 29.01
CA PRO A 134 1.80 17.01 27.74
C PRO A 134 3.17 16.49 27.31
N GLU A 135 4.25 17.00 27.89
CA GLU A 135 5.61 16.50 27.71
C GLU A 135 5.88 15.18 28.44
N ILE A 136 5.01 14.79 29.40
CA ILE A 136 5.09 13.50 30.07
C ILE A 136 4.32 12.50 29.24
N ILE A 137 5.08 11.56 28.66
CA ILE A 137 4.57 10.45 27.84
C ILE A 137 5.14 9.17 28.43
N GLN A 138 4.29 8.18 28.68
CA GLN A 138 4.66 6.86 29.17
C GLN A 138 3.96 5.77 28.36
N ASP A 139 4.57 4.59 28.30
CA ASP A 139 4.00 3.44 27.60
C ASP A 139 3.00 2.65 28.46
N GLU A 140 2.91 2.97 29.75
CA GLU A 140 2.05 2.28 30.72
C GLU A 140 1.13 3.28 31.45
N PRO A 141 -0.06 2.84 31.89
CA PRO A 141 -0.93 3.66 32.73
C PRO A 141 -0.26 3.94 34.08
N GLY A 142 -0.50 5.12 34.62
CA GLY A 142 0.10 5.52 35.88
C GLY A 142 -0.21 6.96 36.26
N SER A 143 0.52 7.49 37.24
CA SER A 143 0.38 8.87 37.68
C SER A 143 1.52 9.75 37.15
N CYS A 144 1.19 10.99 36.85
CA CYS A 144 2.17 11.98 36.37
C CYS A 144 3.20 12.29 37.46
N PRO A 145 4.51 12.13 37.18
CA PRO A 145 5.57 12.36 38.18
C PRO A 145 5.68 13.83 38.58
N LYS A 146 5.10 14.76 37.82
CA LYS A 146 5.14 16.20 38.12
C LYS A 146 3.96 16.68 39.00
N CYS A 147 2.76 16.14 38.79
CA CYS A 147 1.58 16.62 39.48
C CYS A 147 0.75 15.53 40.20
N GLY A 148 1.11 14.26 40.04
CA GLY A 148 0.41 13.13 40.69
C GLY A 148 -0.94 12.75 40.09
N MET A 149 -1.44 13.47 39.03
CA MET A 149 -2.69 13.11 38.38
C MET A 149 -2.53 11.88 37.53
N ASP A 150 -3.61 11.12 37.34
CA ASP A 150 -3.64 9.96 36.48
C ASP A 150 -3.41 10.36 35.02
N LEU A 151 -2.60 9.56 34.34
CA LEU A 151 -2.34 9.74 32.92
C LEU A 151 -3.53 9.27 32.09
N ILE A 152 -3.85 10.02 31.06
CA ILE A 152 -4.91 9.70 30.10
C ILE A 152 -4.32 9.01 28.87
N GLN A 153 -5.06 8.04 28.35
CA GLN A 153 -4.69 7.31 27.14
C GLN A 153 -4.72 8.23 25.92
N ARG A 154 -3.66 8.14 25.12
CA ARG A 154 -3.54 8.81 23.82
C ARG A 154 -3.13 7.79 22.75
N GLU A 155 -3.77 7.84 21.61
CA GLU A 155 -3.30 7.10 20.44
C GLU A 155 -2.06 7.83 19.86
N ALA A 156 -0.91 7.17 19.90
CA ALA A 156 0.26 7.62 19.16
C ALA A 156 0.09 7.30 17.67
N GLN A 157 0.78 8.06 16.80
CA GLN A 157 0.76 7.78 15.37
C GLN A 157 1.18 6.33 15.10
N ALA A 158 0.39 5.63 14.29
CA ALA A 158 0.69 4.27 13.89
C ALA A 158 2.02 4.22 13.14
N THR A 159 2.98 3.47 13.65
CA THR A 159 4.21 3.13 12.95
C THR A 159 4.06 1.78 12.29
N ALA A 160 4.35 1.69 10.98
CA ALA A 160 4.35 0.42 10.28
C ALA A 160 5.54 -0.43 10.75
N VAL A 161 5.25 -1.57 11.34
CA VAL A 161 6.27 -2.57 11.64
C VAL A 161 6.35 -3.52 10.47
N HIS A 162 7.46 -3.47 9.72
CA HIS A 162 7.76 -4.49 8.71
C HIS A 162 8.19 -5.76 9.45
N SER A 163 7.35 -6.77 9.47
CA SER A 163 7.75 -8.10 9.90
C SER A 163 8.65 -8.72 8.84
N HIS A 164 9.95 -8.51 8.97
CA HIS A 164 10.92 -9.33 8.27
C HIS A 164 10.87 -10.72 8.92
N ALA A 165 10.16 -11.64 8.29
CA ALA A 165 10.42 -13.06 8.54
C ALA A 165 11.83 -13.34 7.98
N GLU A 166 12.81 -13.33 8.87
CA GLU A 166 14.14 -13.84 8.58
C GLU A 166 14.02 -15.34 8.28
N HIS A 167 14.03 -15.68 7.00
CA HIS A 167 14.37 -17.01 6.60
C HIS A 167 15.85 -17.24 6.95
N GLN A 168 16.09 -17.74 8.16
CA GLN A 168 17.35 -18.40 8.47
C GLN A 168 17.50 -19.59 7.53
N LYS A 169 18.32 -19.42 6.48
CA LYS A 169 18.93 -20.52 5.78
C LYS A 169 19.81 -21.26 6.78
N MET A 170 19.37 -22.41 7.23
CA MET A 170 20.28 -23.41 7.79
C MET A 170 21.24 -23.79 6.67
N GLN A 171 22.49 -23.39 6.82
CA GLN A 171 23.60 -23.97 6.10
C GLN A 171 23.90 -25.31 6.78
N ASP A 172 23.52 -26.37 6.14
CA ASP A 172 24.05 -27.69 6.45
C ASP A 172 25.48 -27.73 5.91
N ASP A 173 26.43 -27.53 6.81
CA ASP A 173 27.82 -27.83 6.59
C ASP A 173 27.96 -29.35 6.58
N ASP A 174 27.97 -29.92 5.39
CA ASP A 174 28.41 -31.28 5.18
C ASP A 174 29.95 -31.35 5.18
N HIS A 175 30.48 -31.61 6.37
CA HIS A 175 31.85 -32.07 6.54
C HIS A 175 31.93 -33.58 6.30
N SER A 176 32.08 -33.96 5.06
CA SER A 176 32.60 -35.28 4.76
C SER A 176 34.07 -35.20 4.36
N LYS A 177 34.91 -35.27 5.38
CA LYS A 177 36.29 -35.73 5.20
C LYS A 177 36.26 -37.21 4.95
N MET A 178 36.83 -37.60 3.87
CA MET A 178 37.39 -38.96 3.71
C MET A 178 38.87 -38.90 3.44
N ASP A 179 39.60 -39.26 4.46
CA ASP A 179 40.99 -39.70 4.36
C ASP A 179 41.05 -41.19 4.00
N HIS A 180 42.16 -41.50 3.28
CA HIS A 180 42.89 -42.79 3.22
C HIS A 180 42.43 -43.85 2.26
N GLN A 181 43.26 -44.24 1.50
CA GLN A 181 44.53 -44.98 1.18
C GLN A 181 44.36 -45.69 -0.16
#